data_2852cd45fd5d8fa9607a4f7e613b8213
#
_entry.id   2852cd45fd5d8fa9607a4f7e613b8213
#
_cell.length_a   1.000
_cell.length_b   1.000
_cell.length_c   1.000
_cell.angle_alpha   90.00
_cell.angle_beta   90.00
_cell.angle_gamma   90.00
#
_symmetry.space_group_name_H-M   'P 1'
#
loop_
_entity.id
_entity.type
_entity.pdbx_description
1 polymer ?
#
loop_
_entity_poly.entity_id
_entity_poly.type
_entity_poly.pdbx_seq_one_letter_code
_entity_poly.pdbx_strand_id
1 'polypeptide(L)'
;ELVEPPKAHDSGEIVLCTSHKGFVRMACEQGASLVPVLCFGEIHGVRNLISMPDLQKYTYKRLGFPIPFLPGGRWGLPVPIPSRDAGPLTFVLGSPVPVPSHLKGVPDVPREEIDALHAQYYGHVRNLFYKHRVAAGFAGATLSFTHPLPKVSTG
;
A
#
# COMPACT_ATOMS: atom_id res chain seq x y z
N GLU A 1 -19.07 -24.50 11.70
CA GLU A 1 -19.51 -23.30 10.97
C GLU A 1 -18.59 -23.15 9.78
N LEU A 2 -19.11 -23.51 8.58
CA LEU A 2 -18.33 -23.40 7.32
C LEU A 2 -18.25 -21.92 7.01
N VAL A 3 -17.06 -21.33 7.23
CA VAL A 3 -16.74 -20.00 6.73
C VAL A 3 -16.70 -20.14 5.20
N GLU A 4 -17.69 -19.60 4.50
CA GLU A 4 -17.64 -19.51 3.04
C GLU A 4 -16.35 -18.80 2.64
N PRO A 5 -15.60 -19.35 1.66
CA PRO A 5 -14.42 -18.66 1.15
C PRO A 5 -14.86 -17.29 0.62
N PRO A 6 -14.11 -16.23 0.90
CA PRO A 6 -14.44 -14.90 0.41
C PRO A 6 -14.63 -14.97 -1.11
N LYS A 7 -15.74 -14.40 -1.60
CA LYS A 7 -16.00 -14.29 -3.03
C LYS A 7 -14.78 -13.70 -3.70
N ALA A 8 -14.28 -14.36 -4.74
CA ALA A 8 -13.07 -13.94 -5.47
C ALA A 8 -13.24 -12.49 -5.93
N HIS A 9 -12.71 -11.56 -5.15
CA HIS A 9 -12.67 -10.15 -5.47
C HIS A 9 -11.38 -9.86 -6.23
N ASP A 10 -11.58 -9.66 -7.50
CA ASP A 10 -10.75 -8.97 -8.48
C ASP A 10 -9.35 -9.50 -8.82
N SER A 11 -9.28 -9.84 -10.12
CA SER A 11 -8.05 -9.99 -10.90
C SER A 11 -7.51 -8.61 -11.33
N GLY A 12 -7.36 -7.66 -10.39
CA GLY A 12 -6.87 -6.32 -10.68
C GLY A 12 -5.37 -6.17 -10.45
N GLU A 13 -4.73 -5.31 -11.23
CA GLU A 13 -3.37 -4.85 -10.95
C GLU A 13 -3.40 -3.79 -9.84
N ILE A 14 -2.68 -4.04 -8.75
CA ILE A 14 -2.47 -3.07 -7.67
C ILE A 14 -1.13 -2.39 -7.89
N VAL A 15 -1.16 -1.07 -8.09
CA VAL A 15 0.03 -0.27 -8.35
C VAL A 15 0.40 0.50 -7.09
N LEU A 16 1.57 0.20 -6.51
CA LEU A 16 2.11 0.96 -5.38
C LEU A 16 3.08 2.04 -5.85
N CYS A 17 2.90 3.25 -5.32
CA CYS A 17 3.83 4.35 -5.55
C CYS A 17 5.09 4.16 -4.71
N THR A 18 6.23 4.00 -5.37
CA THR A 18 7.54 3.77 -4.74
C THR A 18 8.48 4.96 -4.86
N SER A 19 7.97 6.16 -5.21
CA SER A 19 8.80 7.35 -5.39
C SER A 19 9.29 7.98 -4.09
N HIS A 20 8.56 7.75 -2.98
CA HIS A 20 8.84 8.42 -1.71
C HIS A 20 9.81 7.61 -0.84
N LYS A 21 10.97 8.20 -0.53
CA LYS A 21 12.03 7.59 0.29
C LYS A 21 12.20 8.26 1.65
N GLY A 22 11.41 9.28 1.95
CA GLY A 22 11.52 10.06 3.20
C GLY A 22 11.32 9.21 4.46
N PHE A 23 10.43 8.22 4.41
CA PHE A 23 10.20 7.31 5.55
C PHE A 23 11.43 6.43 5.87
N VAL A 24 12.21 6.04 4.85
CA VAL A 24 13.45 5.28 5.03
C VAL A 24 14.49 6.15 5.71
N ARG A 25 14.65 7.41 5.26
CA ARG A 25 15.56 8.37 5.89
C ARG A 25 15.20 8.59 7.36
N MET A 26 13.92 8.83 7.64
CA MET A 26 13.43 8.99 9.02
C MET A 26 13.70 7.74 9.87
N ALA A 27 13.53 6.54 9.31
CA ALA A 27 13.85 5.30 10.02
C ALA A 27 15.34 5.20 10.38
N CYS A 28 16.23 5.60 9.48
CA CYS A 28 17.67 5.67 9.75
C CYS A 28 17.99 6.69 10.85
N GLU A 29 17.46 7.90 10.75
CA GLU A 29 17.65 8.97 11.74
C GLU A 29 17.20 8.55 13.14
N GLN A 30 16.07 7.85 13.24
CA GLN A 30 15.51 7.37 14.51
C GLN A 30 16.05 6.00 14.94
N GLY A 31 16.84 5.33 14.09
CA GLY A 31 17.32 3.97 14.34
C GLY A 31 16.20 2.92 14.42
N ALA A 32 15.02 3.22 13.87
CA ALA A 32 13.83 2.42 13.96
C ALA A 32 13.72 1.41 12.81
N SER A 33 13.26 0.19 13.08
CA SER A 33 12.99 -0.81 12.06
C SER A 33 11.71 -0.47 11.28
N LEU A 34 11.69 -0.79 9.99
CA LEU A 34 10.52 -0.63 9.13
C LEU A 34 9.67 -1.91 9.15
N VAL A 35 8.41 -1.80 9.54
CA VAL A 35 7.47 -2.94 9.51
C VAL A 35 6.51 -2.76 8.34
N PRO A 36 6.53 -3.65 7.32
CA PRO A 36 5.54 -3.58 6.26
C PRO A 36 4.18 -4.05 6.76
N VAL A 37 3.16 -3.26 6.45
CA VAL A 37 1.75 -3.57 6.76
C VAL A 37 0.95 -3.49 5.48
N LEU A 38 0.18 -4.52 5.17
CA LEU A 38 -0.75 -4.54 4.05
C LEU A 38 -2.18 -4.67 4.55
N CYS A 39 -3.08 -3.91 3.93
CA CYS A 39 -4.52 -4.04 4.12
C CYS A 39 -5.15 -4.54 2.82
N PHE A 40 -5.79 -5.70 2.87
CA PHE A 40 -6.59 -6.21 1.77
C PHE A 40 -8.06 -5.84 1.99
N GLY A 41 -8.78 -5.53 0.90
CA GLY A 41 -10.22 -5.22 0.94
C GLY A 41 -10.56 -3.73 1.06
N GLU A 42 -9.59 -2.85 1.33
CA GLU A 42 -9.83 -1.42 1.52
C GLU A 42 -10.49 -0.75 0.29
N ILE A 43 -10.05 -1.09 -0.92
CA ILE A 43 -10.55 -0.51 -2.18
C ILE A 43 -12.01 -0.83 -2.47
N HIS A 44 -12.59 -1.81 -1.81
CA HIS A 44 -13.99 -2.21 -1.99
C HIS A 44 -14.94 -1.58 -0.96
N GLY A 45 -14.39 -0.95 0.08
CA GLY A 45 -15.17 -0.41 1.19
C GLY A 45 -16.01 0.80 0.82
N VAL A 46 -15.45 1.70 0.04
CA VAL A 46 -16.09 2.98 -0.33
C VAL A 46 -15.86 3.27 -1.81
N ARG A 47 -16.95 3.53 -2.53
CA ARG A 47 -16.89 3.93 -3.95
C ARG A 47 -17.11 5.42 -4.08
N ASN A 48 -16.40 6.06 -5.01
CA ASN A 48 -16.74 7.42 -5.40
C ASN A 48 -17.95 7.40 -6.34
N LEU A 49 -19.05 8.01 -5.94
CA LEU A 49 -20.30 8.09 -6.72
C LEU A 49 -20.18 9.03 -7.92
N ILE A 50 -19.24 9.97 -7.87
CA ILE A 50 -19.03 10.94 -8.94
C ILE A 50 -17.62 10.73 -9.51
N SER A 51 -17.54 10.27 -10.75
CA SER A 51 -16.28 10.10 -11.46
C SER A 51 -16.07 11.26 -12.43
N MET A 52 -15.28 12.25 -12.05
CA MET A 52 -14.81 13.36 -12.88
C MET A 52 -13.28 13.42 -12.84
N PRO A 53 -12.59 12.52 -13.55
CA PRO A 53 -11.14 12.32 -13.36
C PRO A 53 -10.31 13.57 -13.67
N ASP A 54 -10.69 14.35 -14.67
CA ASP A 54 -9.94 15.56 -15.05
C ASP A 54 -10.11 16.68 -14.01
N LEU A 55 -11.34 16.88 -13.51
CA LEU A 55 -11.59 17.84 -12.44
C LEU A 55 -10.94 17.42 -11.13
N GLN A 56 -10.99 16.13 -10.81
CA GLN A 56 -10.32 15.57 -9.63
C GLN A 56 -8.80 15.70 -9.72
N LYS A 57 -8.20 15.48 -10.91
CA LYS A 57 -6.79 15.73 -11.16
C LYS A 57 -6.41 17.20 -10.99
N TYR A 58 -7.23 18.11 -11.53
CA TYR A 58 -7.01 19.53 -11.41
C TYR A 58 -7.07 19.99 -9.95
N THR A 59 -8.12 19.60 -9.22
CA THR A 59 -8.30 19.98 -7.82
C THR A 59 -7.24 19.36 -6.92
N TYR A 60 -6.84 18.10 -7.17
CA TYR A 60 -5.74 17.47 -6.44
C TYR A 60 -4.43 18.25 -6.58
N LYS A 61 -4.10 18.70 -7.80
CA LYS A 61 -2.89 19.52 -8.03
C LYS A 61 -2.95 20.89 -7.35
N ARG A 62 -4.14 21.47 -7.21
CA ARG A 62 -4.35 22.83 -6.69
C ARG A 62 -4.53 22.87 -5.18
N LEU A 63 -5.25 21.90 -4.62
CA LEU A 63 -5.76 21.88 -3.26
C LEU A 63 -5.21 20.72 -2.42
N GLY A 64 -4.50 19.78 -3.04
CA GLY A 64 -3.98 18.58 -2.37
C GLY A 64 -4.99 17.45 -2.15
N PHE A 65 -6.27 17.66 -2.56
CA PHE A 65 -7.30 16.63 -2.49
C PHE A 65 -8.25 16.70 -3.70
N PRO A 66 -8.80 15.54 -4.16
CA PRO A 66 -9.68 15.50 -5.31
C PRO A 66 -11.10 15.97 -4.97
N ILE A 67 -11.63 16.93 -5.73
CA ILE A 67 -13.03 17.37 -5.68
C ILE A 67 -13.61 17.21 -7.10
N PRO A 68 -14.84 16.73 -7.28
CA PRO A 68 -15.75 16.20 -6.27
C PRO A 68 -15.35 14.79 -5.80
N PHE A 69 -15.40 14.55 -4.50
CA PHE A 69 -15.31 13.24 -3.91
C PHE A 69 -16.58 13.00 -3.10
N LEU A 70 -17.47 12.18 -3.65
CA LEU A 70 -18.70 11.80 -2.97
C LEU A 70 -18.60 10.30 -2.63
N PRO A 71 -18.26 9.96 -1.40
CA PRO A 71 -18.14 8.56 -1.01
C PRO A 71 -19.52 7.91 -1.04
N GLY A 72 -19.68 6.91 -1.91
CA GLY A 72 -20.86 6.07 -1.93
C GLY A 72 -20.65 4.84 -1.07
N GLY A 73 -21.44 4.75 -0.01
CA GLY A 73 -21.45 3.59 0.88
C GLY A 73 -22.70 2.72 0.68
N ARG A 74 -23.14 2.12 1.79
CA ARG A 74 -24.30 1.25 1.83
C ARG A 74 -25.56 1.97 1.34
N TRP A 75 -26.35 1.31 0.50
CA TRP A 75 -27.58 1.81 -0.17
C TRP A 75 -27.36 2.98 -1.16
N GLY A 76 -26.13 3.23 -1.61
CA GLY A 76 -25.84 4.34 -2.53
C GLY A 76 -25.95 5.74 -1.88
N LEU A 77 -26.04 5.79 -0.57
CA LEU A 77 -26.07 7.07 0.16
C LEU A 77 -24.66 7.66 0.25
N PRO A 78 -24.51 9.00 0.25
CA PRO A 78 -23.22 9.67 0.37
C PRO A 78 -22.71 9.66 1.82
N VAL A 79 -22.69 8.49 2.43
CA VAL A 79 -22.18 8.25 3.78
C VAL A 79 -21.06 7.22 3.71
N PRO A 80 -19.94 7.40 4.40
CA PRO A 80 -18.78 6.51 4.36
C PRO A 80 -19.01 5.20 5.15
N ILE A 81 -20.18 4.61 4.98
CA ILE A 81 -20.52 3.30 5.55
C ILE A 81 -20.15 2.23 4.53
N PRO A 82 -19.25 1.30 4.84
CA PRO A 82 -18.86 0.25 3.91
C PRO A 82 -20.07 -0.54 3.40
N SER A 83 -20.05 -0.89 2.11
CA SER A 83 -21.05 -1.79 1.52
C SER A 83 -21.00 -3.14 2.22
N ARG A 84 -22.14 -3.85 2.29
CA ARG A 84 -22.18 -5.24 2.78
C ARG A 84 -21.34 -6.18 1.92
N ASP A 85 -21.16 -5.83 0.64
CA ASP A 85 -20.38 -6.60 -0.33
C ASP A 85 -18.88 -6.28 -0.29
N ALA A 86 -18.46 -5.35 0.58
CA ALA A 86 -17.06 -4.91 0.68
C ALA A 86 -16.10 -6.02 1.15
N GLY A 87 -16.64 -7.09 1.72
CA GLY A 87 -15.82 -8.14 2.30
C GLY A 87 -15.09 -7.71 3.59
N PRO A 88 -14.38 -8.61 4.24
CA PRO A 88 -13.60 -8.30 5.43
C PRO A 88 -12.33 -7.54 5.06
N LEU A 89 -11.95 -6.58 5.91
CA LEU A 89 -10.62 -5.98 5.87
C LEU A 89 -9.62 -6.94 6.53
N THR A 90 -8.59 -7.31 5.78
CA THR A 90 -7.55 -8.20 6.28
C THR A 90 -6.23 -7.44 6.39
N PHE A 91 -5.77 -7.23 7.63
CA PHE A 91 -4.47 -6.62 7.89
C PHE A 91 -3.42 -7.70 8.07
N VAL A 92 -2.31 -7.55 7.34
CA VAL A 92 -1.16 -8.45 7.42
C VAL A 92 0.07 -7.65 7.78
N LEU A 93 0.73 -8.04 8.86
CA LEU A 93 1.99 -7.45 9.30
C LEU A 93 3.15 -8.35 8.85
N GLY A 94 4.15 -7.75 8.23
CA GLY A 94 5.38 -8.43 7.85
C GLY A 94 6.45 -8.40 8.95
N SER A 95 7.52 -9.13 8.73
CA SER A 95 8.69 -9.08 9.61
C SER A 95 9.36 -7.70 9.54
N PRO A 96 9.85 -7.17 10.67
CA PRO A 96 10.59 -5.92 10.67
C PRO A 96 11.83 -5.98 9.75
N VAL A 97 12.04 -4.94 8.97
CA VAL A 97 13.26 -4.70 8.19
C VAL A 97 14.15 -3.80 9.04
N PRO A 98 15.21 -4.32 9.64
CA PRO A 98 16.05 -3.54 10.52
C PRO A 98 16.88 -2.53 9.74
N VAL A 99 17.06 -1.34 10.31
CA VAL A 99 18.07 -0.39 9.82
C VAL A 99 19.45 -0.92 10.21
N PRO A 100 20.41 -1.00 9.26
CA PRO A 100 21.79 -1.38 9.56
C PRO A 100 22.40 -0.55 10.67
N SER A 101 23.21 -1.17 11.52
CA SER A 101 23.76 -0.50 12.72
C SER A 101 24.57 0.75 12.41
N HIS A 102 25.28 0.77 11.27
CA HIS A 102 26.08 1.91 10.83
C HIS A 102 25.25 3.10 10.31
N LEU A 103 23.94 2.91 10.03
CA LEU A 103 23.03 3.96 9.58
C LEU A 103 22.15 4.51 10.69
N LYS A 104 22.16 3.90 11.87
CA LYS A 104 21.31 4.31 12.99
C LYS A 104 21.78 5.65 13.57
N GLY A 105 20.86 6.60 13.62
CA GLY A 105 21.13 7.94 14.16
C GLY A 105 21.94 8.83 13.23
N VAL A 106 22.14 8.44 11.97
CA VAL A 106 22.87 9.23 10.98
C VAL A 106 21.90 10.20 10.30
N PRO A 107 22.09 11.52 10.40
CA PRO A 107 21.17 12.50 9.84
C PRO A 107 21.31 12.65 8.31
N ASP A 108 22.47 12.37 7.75
CA ASP A 108 22.73 12.46 6.31
C ASP A 108 23.21 11.12 5.77
N VAL A 109 22.24 10.23 5.56
CA VAL A 109 22.47 8.88 5.03
C VAL A 109 22.75 8.97 3.52
N PRO A 110 23.80 8.32 3.00
CA PRO A 110 24.08 8.23 1.57
C PRO A 110 22.86 7.72 0.78
N ARG A 111 22.66 8.30 -0.39
CA ARG A 111 21.49 7.97 -1.23
C ARG A 111 21.43 6.49 -1.61
N GLU A 112 22.58 5.90 -1.87
CA GLU A 112 22.72 4.47 -2.22
C GLU A 112 22.22 3.55 -1.11
N GLU A 113 22.53 3.89 0.15
CA GLU A 113 22.07 3.13 1.33
C GLU A 113 20.55 3.27 1.54
N ILE A 114 20.01 4.48 1.33
CA ILE A 114 18.57 4.70 1.35
C ILE A 114 17.89 3.88 0.25
N ASP A 115 18.46 3.85 -0.95
CA ASP A 115 17.93 3.12 -2.09
C ASP A 115 17.97 1.60 -1.85
N ALA A 116 19.03 1.10 -1.25
CA ALA A 116 19.16 -0.32 -0.89
C ALA A 116 18.12 -0.73 0.16
N LEU A 117 17.99 0.04 1.25
CA LEU A 117 17.02 -0.25 2.31
C LEU A 117 15.56 -0.10 1.82
N HIS A 118 15.31 0.89 0.96
CA HIS A 118 14.02 1.08 0.30
C HIS A 118 13.66 -0.12 -0.59
N ALA A 119 14.61 -0.61 -1.41
CA ALA A 119 14.39 -1.78 -2.24
C ALA A 119 14.15 -3.04 -1.41
N GLN A 120 14.88 -3.21 -0.32
CA GLN A 120 14.69 -4.31 0.63
C GLN A 120 13.28 -4.26 1.24
N TYR A 121 12.84 -3.10 1.72
CA TYR A 121 11.51 -2.90 2.28
C TYR A 121 10.41 -3.29 1.29
N TYR A 122 10.45 -2.78 0.06
CA TYR A 122 9.44 -3.13 -0.94
C TYR A 122 9.55 -4.57 -1.45
N GLY A 123 10.72 -5.18 -1.36
CA GLY A 123 10.88 -6.64 -1.54
C GLY A 123 10.07 -7.43 -0.51
N HIS A 124 10.14 -7.03 0.76
CA HIS A 124 9.32 -7.63 1.84
C HIS A 124 7.83 -7.39 1.62
N VAL A 125 7.42 -6.17 1.21
CA VAL A 125 6.03 -5.86 0.85
C VAL A 125 5.52 -6.78 -0.25
N ARG A 126 6.31 -6.97 -1.32
CA ARG A 126 5.97 -7.88 -2.43
C ARG A 126 5.78 -9.31 -1.95
N ASN A 127 6.72 -9.83 -1.18
CA ASN A 127 6.65 -11.17 -0.65
C ASN A 127 5.43 -11.36 0.26
N LEU A 128 5.16 -10.38 1.12
CA LEU A 128 4.00 -10.36 2.00
C LEU A 128 2.69 -10.41 1.21
N PHE A 129 2.58 -9.60 0.15
CA PHE A 129 1.44 -9.59 -0.74
C PHE A 129 1.17 -10.95 -1.37
N TYR A 130 2.17 -11.52 -2.06
CA TYR A 130 1.99 -12.78 -2.77
C TYR A 130 1.76 -13.97 -1.83
N LYS A 131 2.29 -13.93 -0.61
CA LYS A 131 2.06 -14.94 0.41
C LYS A 131 0.62 -14.96 0.92
N HIS A 132 0.02 -13.79 1.07
CA HIS A 132 -1.27 -13.65 1.75
C HIS A 132 -2.47 -13.36 0.84
N ARG A 133 -2.25 -12.91 -0.43
CA ARG A 133 -3.32 -12.52 -1.34
C ARG A 133 -4.40 -13.58 -1.54
N VAL A 134 -4.03 -14.85 -1.59
CA VAL A 134 -4.99 -15.96 -1.80
C VAL A 134 -5.89 -16.12 -0.58
N ALA A 135 -5.33 -16.16 0.61
CA ALA A 135 -6.08 -16.28 1.86
C ALA A 135 -6.95 -15.04 2.13
N ALA A 136 -6.55 -13.87 1.64
CA ALA A 136 -7.31 -12.63 1.73
C ALA A 136 -8.41 -12.49 0.65
N GLY A 137 -8.56 -13.47 -0.26
CA GLY A 137 -9.58 -13.43 -1.32
C GLY A 137 -9.15 -12.73 -2.62
N PHE A 138 -7.85 -12.41 -2.78
CA PHE A 138 -7.29 -11.69 -3.93
C PHE A 138 -6.37 -12.56 -4.79
N ALA A 139 -6.77 -13.81 -5.03
CA ALA A 139 -5.94 -14.81 -5.73
C ALA A 139 -5.46 -14.35 -7.12
N GLY A 140 -6.30 -13.62 -7.86
CA GLY A 140 -5.99 -13.11 -9.21
C GLY A 140 -5.26 -11.76 -9.22
N ALA A 141 -5.12 -11.08 -8.08
CA ALA A 141 -4.49 -9.77 -8.02
C ALA A 141 -2.98 -9.84 -8.24
N THR A 142 -2.44 -8.83 -8.93
CA THR A 142 -1.00 -8.65 -9.14
C THR A 142 -0.54 -7.35 -8.50
N LEU A 143 0.72 -7.31 -8.08
CA LEU A 143 1.34 -6.13 -7.49
C LEU A 143 2.44 -5.61 -8.40
N SER A 144 2.33 -4.34 -8.78
CA SER A 144 3.36 -3.62 -9.50
C SER A 144 3.81 -2.37 -8.75
N PHE A 145 4.97 -1.83 -9.14
CA PHE A 145 5.56 -0.64 -8.54
C PHE A 145 5.72 0.43 -9.61
N THR A 146 5.42 1.70 -9.26
CA THR A 146 5.53 2.83 -10.20
C THR A 146 6.97 3.06 -10.69
N HIS A 147 7.96 2.69 -9.87
CA HIS A 147 9.37 2.78 -10.23
C HIS A 147 10.04 1.42 -10.02
N PRO A 148 10.89 0.98 -10.95
CA PRO A 148 11.64 -0.25 -10.78
C PRO A 148 12.52 -0.15 -9.54
N LEU A 149 12.45 -1.16 -8.70
CA LEU A 149 13.34 -1.26 -7.54
C LEU A 149 14.74 -1.65 -8.02
N PRO A 150 15.81 -1.06 -7.47
CA PRO A 150 17.15 -1.53 -7.74
C PRO A 150 17.27 -3.00 -7.35
N LYS A 151 18.00 -3.76 -8.15
CA LYS A 151 18.27 -5.17 -7.84
C LYS A 151 19.13 -5.21 -6.58
N VAL A 152 18.60 -5.77 -5.51
CA VAL A 152 19.40 -6.07 -4.32
C VAL A 152 20.31 -7.21 -4.71
N SER A 153 21.60 -6.97 -4.78
CA SER A 153 22.61 -8.02 -4.91
C SER A 153 22.57 -8.85 -3.62
N THR A 154 21.95 -10.03 -3.69
CA THR A 154 22.11 -11.04 -2.64
C THR A 154 23.53 -11.57 -2.73
N GLY A 155 24.43 -11.00 -1.91
CA GLY A 155 25.73 -11.59 -1.63
C GLY A 155 25.60 -12.76 -0.70
#